data_45c7b053f890393056cf47fbffa9c3e8
#
_entry.id   45c7b053f890393056cf47fbffa9c3e8
#
_cell.length_a   1.000
_cell.length_b   1.000
_cell.length_c   1.000
_cell.angle_alpha   90.00
_cell.angle_beta   90.00
_cell.angle_gamma   90.00
#
_symmetry.space_group_name_H-M   'P 1'
#
loop_
_entity.id
_entity.type
_entity.pdbx_description
1 polymer ?
#
loop_
_entity_poly.entity_id
_entity_poly.type
_entity_poly.pdbx_seq_one_letter_code
_entity_poly.pdbx_strand_id
1 'polypeptide(L)'
;VYTADPVPPAALGAERPVATFCSWDSELTLGEGRSIPAWLISEVTVRPTHARRGLLRRLMTQDLTEAHEAGFPVAALTASEATIYGRFGFGAATFNAEVTVDAHSRLQLKAPTVGTVEMADNLAVAELAPQIFERFHRATAGSLRRTVKWWDYVSGQWNWHRGAAEPELRTAVHYDEQGRPDGYVSYKFLPTQGYEG
;
A
#
# COMPACT_ATOMS: atom_id res chain seq x y z
N VAL A 1 -7.96 14.73 -14.45
CA VAL A 1 -8.95 15.37 -13.55
C VAL A 1 -10.18 15.75 -14.37
N TYR A 2 -11.33 15.18 -14.04
CA TYR A 2 -12.60 15.51 -14.69
C TYR A 2 -13.34 16.54 -13.84
N THR A 3 -13.62 17.70 -14.41
CA THR A 3 -14.45 18.75 -13.79
C THR A 3 -15.87 18.71 -14.37
N ALA A 4 -16.86 18.88 -13.50
CA ALA A 4 -18.26 18.95 -13.95
C ALA A 4 -18.60 20.31 -14.53
N ASP A 5 -19.66 20.34 -15.35
CA ASP A 5 -20.35 21.55 -15.81
C ASP A 5 -20.85 22.45 -14.66
N PRO A 6 -21.43 23.62 -14.92
CA PRO A 6 -21.60 24.71 -13.96
C PRO A 6 -22.01 24.24 -12.55
N VAL A 7 -21.22 24.65 -11.56
CA VAL A 7 -21.35 24.22 -10.16
C VAL A 7 -22.42 25.09 -9.50
N PRO A 8 -23.47 24.50 -8.86
CA PRO A 8 -24.43 25.26 -8.07
C PRO A 8 -23.77 26.07 -6.94
N PRO A 9 -24.30 27.21 -6.55
CA PRO A 9 -23.66 28.11 -5.57
C PRO A 9 -23.30 27.50 -4.22
N ALA A 10 -24.02 26.48 -3.78
CA ALA A 10 -23.74 25.75 -2.53
C ALA A 10 -22.88 24.50 -2.69
N ALA A 11 -22.38 24.20 -3.90
CA ALA A 11 -21.59 23.02 -4.15
C ALA A 11 -20.11 23.26 -3.83
N LEU A 12 -19.34 22.17 -3.71
CA LEU A 12 -17.89 22.25 -3.66
C LEU A 12 -17.35 22.88 -4.94
N GLY A 13 -16.40 23.80 -4.83
CA GLY A 13 -15.85 24.56 -5.94
C GLY A 13 -15.35 23.71 -7.10
N ALA A 14 -15.24 24.32 -8.27
CA ALA A 14 -14.78 23.65 -9.50
C ALA A 14 -13.33 23.17 -9.42
N GLU A 15 -12.54 23.72 -8.51
CA GLU A 15 -11.16 23.29 -8.22
C GLU A 15 -11.06 21.89 -7.60
N ARG A 16 -12.17 21.37 -7.08
CA ARG A 16 -12.20 20.02 -6.49
C ARG A 16 -12.69 19.01 -7.52
N PRO A 17 -11.87 18.02 -7.89
CA PRO A 17 -12.25 17.04 -8.91
C PRO A 17 -13.47 16.21 -8.47
N VAL A 18 -14.32 15.85 -9.42
CA VAL A 18 -15.47 14.95 -9.19
C VAL A 18 -15.10 13.48 -9.25
N ALA A 19 -13.93 13.18 -9.82
CA ALA A 19 -13.33 11.87 -9.84
C ALA A 19 -11.80 12.00 -9.76
N THR A 20 -11.15 11.05 -9.12
CA THR A 20 -9.70 10.91 -9.09
C THR A 20 -9.30 9.55 -9.65
N PHE A 21 -8.07 9.47 -10.13
CA PHE A 21 -7.47 8.25 -10.65
C PHE A 21 -5.95 8.46 -10.68
N CYS A 22 -5.20 7.46 -10.31
CA CYS A 22 -3.75 7.48 -10.36
C CYS A 22 -3.25 6.14 -10.88
N SER A 23 -2.27 6.17 -11.77
CA SER A 23 -1.60 4.97 -12.26
C SER A 23 -0.11 5.25 -12.47
N TRP A 24 0.69 4.19 -12.44
CA TRP A 24 2.14 4.26 -12.67
C TRP A 24 2.71 2.90 -13.05
N ASP A 25 3.87 2.94 -13.69
CA ASP A 25 4.66 1.76 -14.00
C ASP A 25 5.30 1.14 -12.75
N SER A 26 5.39 -0.17 -12.74
CA SER A 26 6.01 -0.94 -11.66
C SER A 26 6.45 -2.31 -12.16
N GLU A 27 6.75 -3.21 -11.23
CA GLU A 27 7.23 -4.55 -11.47
C GLU A 27 6.53 -5.54 -10.56
N LEU A 28 6.07 -6.63 -11.16
CA LEU A 28 5.47 -7.78 -10.47
C LEU A 28 6.45 -8.94 -10.49
N THR A 29 6.82 -9.45 -9.32
CA THR A 29 7.67 -10.64 -9.21
C THR A 29 6.88 -11.92 -9.47
N LEU A 30 7.44 -12.80 -10.29
CA LEU A 30 6.96 -14.15 -10.54
C LEU A 30 7.59 -15.19 -9.60
N GLY A 31 8.47 -14.74 -8.71
CA GLY A 31 9.32 -15.59 -7.88
C GLY A 31 10.63 -15.97 -8.56
N GLU A 32 11.57 -16.54 -7.79
CA GLU A 32 12.89 -16.99 -8.28
C GLU A 32 13.69 -15.90 -8.99
N GLY A 33 13.56 -14.65 -8.56
CA GLY A 33 14.24 -13.49 -9.16
C GLY A 33 13.72 -13.08 -10.53
N ARG A 34 12.60 -13.63 -11.00
CA ARG A 34 11.95 -13.25 -12.25
C ARG A 34 10.84 -12.25 -12.02
N SER A 35 10.72 -11.28 -12.90
CA SER A 35 9.67 -10.26 -12.82
C SER A 35 9.16 -9.86 -14.19
N ILE A 36 8.02 -9.21 -14.22
CA ILE A 36 7.39 -8.63 -15.40
C ILE A 36 6.98 -7.18 -15.12
N PRO A 37 6.94 -6.31 -16.15
CA PRO A 37 6.35 -4.99 -16.02
C PRO A 37 4.88 -5.09 -15.59
N ALA A 38 4.46 -4.20 -14.69
CA ALA A 38 3.10 -4.15 -14.19
C ALA A 38 2.62 -2.70 -14.11
N TRP A 39 1.37 -2.47 -14.50
CA TRP A 39 0.71 -1.19 -14.40
C TRP A 39 -0.09 -1.13 -13.11
N LEU A 40 0.25 -0.22 -12.20
CA LEU A 40 -0.43 -0.12 -10.91
C LEU A 40 -1.46 1.00 -10.95
N ILE A 41 -2.62 0.76 -10.35
CA ILE A 41 -3.75 1.69 -10.31
C ILE A 41 -4.16 1.92 -8.86
N SER A 42 -4.38 3.20 -8.49
CA SER A 42 -4.83 3.62 -7.17
C SER A 42 -5.66 4.90 -7.24
N GLU A 43 -6.10 5.40 -6.07
CA GLU A 43 -6.83 6.66 -5.92
C GLU A 43 -8.08 6.75 -6.81
N VAL A 44 -8.71 5.61 -7.07
CA VAL A 44 -9.90 5.51 -7.94
C VAL A 44 -11.12 5.91 -7.13
N THR A 45 -11.55 7.15 -7.31
CA THR A 45 -12.76 7.65 -6.63
C THR A 45 -13.69 8.37 -7.59
N VAL A 46 -14.97 8.36 -7.28
CA VAL A 46 -15.99 9.18 -7.93
C VAL A 46 -16.92 9.73 -6.86
N ARG A 47 -17.14 11.05 -6.86
CA ARG A 47 -18.09 11.66 -5.90
C ARG A 47 -19.45 10.98 -6.01
N PRO A 48 -20.13 10.67 -4.89
CA PRO A 48 -21.46 10.03 -4.89
C PRO A 48 -22.47 10.78 -5.75
N THR A 49 -22.43 12.13 -5.74
CA THR A 49 -23.31 13.00 -6.55
C THR A 49 -23.07 12.90 -8.06
N HIS A 50 -21.95 12.29 -8.47
CA HIS A 50 -21.55 12.10 -9.88
C HIS A 50 -21.45 10.61 -10.24
N ALA A 51 -21.90 9.73 -9.36
CA ALA A 51 -21.95 8.29 -9.62
C ALA A 51 -22.90 7.99 -10.81
N ARG A 52 -22.69 6.82 -11.44
CA ARG A 52 -23.48 6.32 -12.58
C ARG A 52 -23.46 7.18 -13.85
N ARG A 53 -22.54 8.15 -13.97
CA ARG A 53 -22.31 8.98 -15.17
C ARG A 53 -21.23 8.41 -16.09
N GLY A 54 -20.77 7.20 -15.85
CA GLY A 54 -19.75 6.54 -16.69
C GLY A 54 -18.31 7.04 -16.45
N LEU A 55 -18.06 7.90 -15.45
CA LEU A 55 -16.73 8.47 -15.19
C LEU A 55 -15.68 7.40 -14.92
N LEU A 56 -15.96 6.48 -14.01
CA LEU A 56 -15.05 5.36 -13.71
C LEU A 56 -14.77 4.52 -14.97
N ARG A 57 -15.80 4.21 -15.75
CA ARG A 57 -15.61 3.43 -16.99
C ARG A 57 -14.67 4.12 -17.95
N ARG A 58 -14.84 5.43 -18.15
CA ARG A 58 -13.98 6.21 -19.06
C ARG A 58 -12.53 6.22 -18.57
N LEU A 59 -12.31 6.53 -17.28
CA LEU A 59 -10.98 6.55 -16.69
C LEU A 59 -10.28 5.19 -16.80
N MET A 60 -10.94 4.12 -16.36
CA MET A 60 -10.38 2.76 -16.42
C MET A 60 -10.13 2.31 -17.86
N THR A 61 -11.06 2.54 -18.79
CA THR A 61 -10.89 2.10 -20.17
C THR A 61 -9.73 2.85 -20.84
N GLN A 62 -9.65 4.15 -20.65
CA GLN A 62 -8.56 4.95 -21.21
C GLN A 62 -7.22 4.51 -20.66
N ASP A 63 -7.08 4.41 -19.32
CA ASP A 63 -5.83 4.06 -18.66
C ASP A 63 -5.35 2.64 -19.01
N LEU A 64 -6.27 1.66 -19.03
CA LEU A 64 -5.91 0.29 -19.44
C LEU A 64 -5.56 0.19 -20.93
N THR A 65 -6.15 1.03 -21.79
CA THR A 65 -5.76 1.11 -23.21
C THR A 65 -4.34 1.67 -23.33
N GLU A 66 -4.03 2.76 -22.61
CA GLU A 66 -2.70 3.36 -22.58
C GLU A 66 -1.65 2.38 -22.06
N ALA A 67 -1.96 1.65 -20.99
CA ALA A 67 -1.09 0.61 -20.43
C ALA A 67 -0.82 -0.54 -21.44
N HIS A 68 -1.87 -0.98 -22.14
CA HIS A 68 -1.74 -2.01 -23.16
C HIS A 68 -0.88 -1.55 -24.35
N GLU A 69 -1.12 -0.34 -24.86
CA GLU A 69 -0.34 0.28 -25.95
C GLU A 69 1.12 0.49 -25.55
N ALA A 70 1.38 0.78 -24.27
CA ALA A 70 2.72 0.86 -23.70
C ALA A 70 3.39 -0.51 -23.45
N GLY A 71 2.68 -1.63 -23.69
CA GLY A 71 3.21 -2.99 -23.62
C GLY A 71 3.20 -3.60 -22.22
N PHE A 72 2.43 -3.08 -21.27
CA PHE A 72 2.29 -3.71 -19.96
C PHE A 72 1.44 -4.98 -20.04
N PRO A 73 1.98 -6.14 -19.64
CA PRO A 73 1.25 -7.41 -19.72
C PRO A 73 0.18 -7.58 -18.65
N VAL A 74 0.27 -6.83 -17.55
CA VAL A 74 -0.65 -6.92 -16.42
C VAL A 74 -0.91 -5.55 -15.81
N ALA A 75 -2.13 -5.37 -15.27
CA ALA A 75 -2.46 -4.26 -14.38
C ALA A 75 -2.89 -4.80 -13.01
N ALA A 76 -2.56 -4.08 -11.94
CA ALA A 76 -2.90 -4.46 -10.58
C ALA A 76 -3.43 -3.27 -9.78
N LEU A 77 -4.33 -3.54 -8.85
CA LEU A 77 -4.88 -2.57 -7.91
C LEU A 77 -5.23 -3.23 -6.58
N THR A 78 -5.35 -2.44 -5.53
CA THR A 78 -5.92 -2.87 -4.26
C THR A 78 -7.39 -2.44 -4.23
N ALA A 79 -8.30 -3.42 -4.12
CA ALA A 79 -9.72 -3.16 -4.15
C ALA A 79 -10.31 -2.99 -2.74
N SER A 80 -10.93 -1.84 -2.46
CA SER A 80 -11.85 -1.66 -1.33
C SER A 80 -13.24 -2.26 -1.63
N GLU A 81 -13.63 -2.27 -2.92
CA GLU A 81 -14.89 -2.87 -3.41
C GLU A 81 -14.59 -3.80 -4.60
N ALA A 82 -14.35 -5.08 -4.34
CA ALA A 82 -13.91 -6.05 -5.34
C ALA A 82 -14.88 -6.21 -6.53
N THR A 83 -16.18 -6.06 -6.31
CA THR A 83 -17.23 -6.26 -7.33
C THR A 83 -17.18 -5.24 -8.48
N ILE A 84 -16.55 -4.09 -8.28
CA ILE A 84 -16.50 -3.03 -9.29
C ILE A 84 -15.57 -3.40 -10.45
N TYR A 85 -14.45 -4.04 -10.16
CA TYR A 85 -13.32 -4.19 -11.08
C TYR A 85 -13.42 -5.41 -12.00
N GLY A 86 -14.24 -6.41 -11.67
CA GLY A 86 -14.44 -7.60 -12.52
C GLY A 86 -14.90 -7.27 -13.94
N ARG A 87 -15.67 -6.18 -14.13
CA ARG A 87 -16.12 -5.71 -15.46
C ARG A 87 -15.01 -5.18 -16.36
N PHE A 88 -13.83 -4.92 -15.78
CA PHE A 88 -12.64 -4.47 -16.49
C PHE A 88 -11.59 -5.58 -16.63
N GLY A 89 -11.94 -6.82 -16.29
CA GLY A 89 -11.05 -7.98 -16.42
C GLY A 89 -10.21 -8.29 -15.16
N PHE A 90 -10.39 -7.57 -14.06
CA PHE A 90 -9.66 -7.87 -12.83
C PHE A 90 -10.28 -9.07 -12.10
N GLY A 91 -9.40 -9.91 -11.56
CA GLY A 91 -9.75 -11.00 -10.66
C GLY A 91 -9.00 -10.88 -9.34
N ALA A 92 -9.48 -11.54 -8.28
CA ALA A 92 -8.77 -11.62 -7.02
C ALA A 92 -7.48 -12.44 -7.20
N ALA A 93 -6.33 -11.80 -7.01
CA ALA A 93 -5.02 -12.42 -7.16
C ALA A 93 -4.41 -12.82 -5.81
N THR A 94 -4.67 -12.04 -4.75
CA THR A 94 -4.14 -12.28 -3.40
C THR A 94 -5.20 -11.96 -2.36
N PHE A 95 -5.00 -12.50 -1.17
CA PHE A 95 -5.83 -12.23 -0.01
C PHE A 95 -4.95 -11.74 1.13
N ASN A 96 -5.47 -10.85 1.96
CA ASN A 96 -4.87 -10.46 3.23
C ASN A 96 -5.77 -10.92 4.38
N ALA A 97 -5.19 -11.03 5.55
CA ALA A 97 -5.93 -11.31 6.77
C ALA A 97 -5.60 -10.24 7.82
N GLU A 98 -6.62 -9.76 8.51
CA GLU A 98 -6.42 -9.02 9.74
C GLU A 98 -6.34 -10.02 10.89
N VAL A 99 -5.31 -9.87 11.73
CA VAL A 99 -5.07 -10.77 12.85
C VAL A 99 -5.05 -9.95 14.14
N THR A 100 -5.89 -10.34 15.09
CA THR A 100 -5.85 -9.83 16.46
C THR A 100 -5.18 -10.86 17.34
N VAL A 101 -4.14 -10.46 18.06
CA VAL A 101 -3.41 -11.32 18.98
C VAL A 101 -3.56 -10.75 20.38
N ASP A 102 -4.05 -11.57 21.31
CA ASP A 102 -4.07 -11.23 22.73
C ASP A 102 -2.67 -11.49 23.31
N ALA A 103 -1.88 -10.43 23.40
CA ALA A 103 -0.51 -10.46 23.87
C ALA A 103 -0.44 -10.24 25.40
N HIS A 104 -0.76 -11.26 26.16
CA HIS A 104 -0.63 -11.24 27.62
C HIS A 104 0.67 -11.92 28.09
N SER A 105 0.96 -11.86 29.39
CA SER A 105 2.19 -12.38 30.00
C SER A 105 2.44 -13.90 29.79
N ARG A 106 1.44 -14.65 29.35
CA ARG A 106 1.53 -16.09 29.04
C ARG A 106 1.70 -16.40 27.55
N LEU A 107 1.80 -15.37 26.70
CA LEU A 107 2.05 -15.58 25.27
C LEU A 107 3.41 -16.25 25.10
N GLN A 108 3.43 -17.43 24.48
CA GLN A 108 4.64 -18.15 24.16
C GLN A 108 4.74 -18.31 22.64
N LEU A 109 5.91 -18.04 22.09
CA LEU A 109 6.20 -18.33 20.69
C LEU A 109 6.34 -19.84 20.50
N LYS A 110 5.76 -20.36 19.43
CA LYS A 110 5.85 -21.79 19.08
C LYS A 110 7.20 -22.18 18.48
N ALA A 111 7.95 -21.20 17.98
CA ALA A 111 9.27 -21.38 17.39
C ALA A 111 10.34 -20.74 18.30
N PRO A 112 11.55 -21.31 18.36
CA PRO A 112 12.66 -20.65 19.02
C PRO A 112 12.97 -19.32 18.33
N THR A 113 13.31 -18.32 19.12
CA THR A 113 13.84 -17.05 18.61
C THR A 113 15.33 -17.22 18.33
N VAL A 114 15.75 -16.85 17.15
CA VAL A 114 17.17 -16.77 16.74
C VAL A 114 17.49 -15.32 16.41
N GLY A 115 18.75 -14.92 16.53
CA GLY A 115 19.15 -13.55 16.28
C GLY A 115 18.78 -12.56 17.38
N THR A 116 18.76 -11.27 17.05
CA THR A 116 18.47 -10.16 17.97
C THR A 116 17.46 -9.21 17.39
N VAL A 117 16.77 -8.47 18.25
CA VAL A 117 15.82 -7.43 17.85
C VAL A 117 16.23 -6.12 18.49
N GLU A 118 16.36 -5.07 17.68
CA GLU A 118 16.75 -3.75 18.13
C GLU A 118 15.73 -2.69 17.67
N MET A 119 15.52 -1.67 18.48
CA MET A 119 14.74 -0.52 18.09
C MET A 119 15.54 0.35 17.12
N ALA A 120 14.92 0.73 16.01
CA ALA A 120 15.53 1.59 15.00
C ALA A 120 14.84 2.95 14.94
N ASP A 121 15.63 4.00 14.68
CA ASP A 121 15.07 5.30 14.35
C ASP A 121 14.52 5.33 12.90
N ASN A 122 13.69 6.32 12.64
CA ASN A 122 12.97 6.41 11.37
C ASN A 122 13.90 6.62 10.15
N LEU A 123 15.07 7.24 10.33
CA LEU A 123 16.05 7.41 9.25
C LEU A 123 16.74 6.09 8.92
N ALA A 124 17.17 5.35 9.95
CA ALA A 124 17.74 4.01 9.75
C ALA A 124 16.73 3.05 9.08
N VAL A 125 15.46 3.12 9.45
CA VAL A 125 14.40 2.32 8.80
C VAL A 125 14.27 2.66 7.32
N ALA A 126 14.32 3.92 6.94
CA ALA A 126 14.24 4.33 5.54
C ALA A 126 15.36 3.73 4.66
N GLU A 127 16.53 3.49 5.24
CA GLU A 127 17.68 2.88 4.56
C GLU A 127 17.63 1.34 4.58
N LEU A 128 17.19 0.73 5.67
CA LEU A 128 17.20 -0.72 5.87
C LEU A 128 16.00 -1.41 5.25
N ALA A 129 14.80 -0.84 5.37
CA ALA A 129 13.57 -1.47 4.92
C ALA A 129 13.56 -1.80 3.41
N PRO A 130 14.09 -0.95 2.49
CA PRO A 130 14.22 -1.29 1.08
C PRO A 130 15.05 -2.57 0.85
N GLN A 131 16.15 -2.72 1.56
CA GLN A 131 17.07 -3.86 1.41
C GLN A 131 16.44 -5.17 1.92
N ILE A 132 15.74 -5.09 3.05
CA ILE A 132 14.99 -6.23 3.61
C ILE A 132 13.87 -6.64 2.65
N PHE A 133 13.11 -5.65 2.17
CA PHE A 133 12.01 -5.89 1.24
C PHE A 133 12.48 -6.47 -0.10
N GLU A 134 13.59 -6.03 -0.64
CA GLU A 134 14.10 -6.51 -1.92
C GLU A 134 14.36 -8.02 -1.90
N ARG A 135 14.87 -8.57 -0.79
CA ARG A 135 15.04 -10.02 -0.63
C ARG A 135 13.69 -10.75 -0.65
N PHE A 136 12.72 -10.23 0.09
CA PHE A 136 11.35 -10.75 0.08
C PHE A 136 10.72 -10.63 -1.31
N HIS A 137 10.83 -9.47 -1.92
CA HIS A 137 10.26 -9.18 -3.24
C HIS A 137 10.75 -10.16 -4.29
N ARG A 138 12.03 -10.41 -4.38
CA ARG A 138 12.62 -11.37 -5.34
C ARG A 138 12.19 -12.81 -5.12
N ALA A 139 11.96 -13.20 -3.89
CA ALA A 139 11.60 -14.56 -3.53
C ALA A 139 10.09 -14.84 -3.64
N THR A 140 9.24 -13.79 -3.53
CA THR A 140 7.80 -13.97 -3.33
C THR A 140 7.01 -13.62 -4.58
N ALA A 141 6.48 -14.63 -5.26
CA ALA A 141 5.59 -14.43 -6.40
C ALA A 141 4.36 -13.59 -6.00
N GLY A 142 3.99 -12.65 -6.88
CA GLY A 142 2.90 -11.70 -6.63
C GLY A 142 3.31 -10.45 -5.86
N SER A 143 4.56 -10.33 -5.41
CA SER A 143 5.06 -9.12 -4.79
C SER A 143 5.25 -8.01 -5.82
N LEU A 144 4.82 -6.80 -5.47
CA LEU A 144 4.95 -5.59 -6.30
C LEU A 144 6.12 -4.75 -5.80
N ARG A 145 6.87 -4.17 -6.74
CA ARG A 145 7.94 -3.22 -6.40
C ARG A 145 7.34 -2.01 -5.70
N ARG A 146 8.01 -1.56 -4.64
CA ARG A 146 7.63 -0.37 -3.88
C ARG A 146 8.38 0.87 -4.39
N THR A 147 7.66 1.98 -4.51
CA THR A 147 8.26 3.26 -4.88
C THR A 147 9.07 3.87 -3.73
N VAL A 148 9.96 4.82 -4.04
CA VAL A 148 10.74 5.54 -3.00
C VAL A 148 9.82 6.18 -1.95
N LYS A 149 8.72 6.81 -2.37
CA LYS A 149 7.74 7.42 -1.47
C LYS A 149 7.11 6.43 -0.48
N TRP A 150 7.04 5.14 -0.83
CA TRP A 150 6.55 4.11 0.08
C TRP A 150 7.45 3.95 1.31
N TRP A 151 8.74 4.15 1.14
CA TRP A 151 9.71 4.05 2.23
C TRP A 151 9.61 5.22 3.20
N ASP A 152 9.26 6.41 2.74
CA ASP A 152 8.93 7.55 3.60
C ASP A 152 7.72 7.22 4.48
N TYR A 153 6.71 6.54 3.92
CA TYR A 153 5.55 6.09 4.68
C TYR A 153 5.89 5.00 5.70
N VAL A 154 6.62 3.98 5.28
CA VAL A 154 7.00 2.84 6.15
C VAL A 154 7.89 3.29 7.30
N SER A 155 8.77 4.24 7.07
CA SER A 155 9.65 4.82 8.10
C SER A 155 8.98 5.90 8.95
N GLY A 156 7.75 6.32 8.61
CA GLY A 156 7.04 7.38 9.31
C GLY A 156 7.56 8.80 9.03
N GLN A 157 8.44 8.96 8.05
CA GLN A 157 8.91 10.29 7.64
C GLN A 157 7.81 11.10 6.98
N TRP A 158 6.88 10.43 6.30
CA TRP A 158 5.72 11.05 5.68
C TRP A 158 4.51 10.11 5.67
N ASN A 159 3.38 10.60 6.16
CA ASN A 159 2.10 9.91 6.06
C ASN A 159 1.17 10.70 5.12
N TRP A 160 0.82 10.11 3.98
CA TRP A 160 0.00 10.77 2.95
C TRP A 160 -1.41 11.13 3.43
N HIS A 161 -1.99 10.32 4.31
CA HIS A 161 -3.33 10.58 4.86
C HIS A 161 -3.33 11.76 5.84
N ARG A 162 -2.22 11.98 6.53
CA ARG A 162 -2.04 13.10 7.47
C ARG A 162 -1.43 14.33 6.82
N GLY A 163 -0.71 14.16 5.70
CA GLY A 163 0.08 15.21 5.08
C GLY A 163 1.26 15.69 5.94
N ALA A 164 1.76 14.83 6.83
CA ALA A 164 2.81 15.13 7.80
C ALA A 164 3.58 13.86 8.20
N ALA A 165 4.68 14.01 8.90
CA ALA A 165 5.40 12.90 9.52
C ALA A 165 4.55 12.17 10.58
N GLU A 166 4.94 10.93 10.88
CA GLU A 166 4.28 10.05 11.84
C GLU A 166 5.20 9.77 13.04
N PRO A 167 5.35 10.71 13.97
CA PRO A 167 6.34 10.60 15.06
C PRO A 167 6.02 9.50 16.07
N GLU A 168 4.78 9.00 16.07
CA GLU A 168 4.33 7.92 16.97
C GLU A 168 4.68 6.53 16.44
N LEU A 169 5.09 6.42 15.16
CA LEU A 169 5.50 5.15 14.59
C LEU A 169 6.81 4.68 15.26
N ARG A 170 6.82 3.43 15.66
CA ARG A 170 7.99 2.74 16.22
C ARG A 170 8.32 1.58 15.30
N THR A 171 9.60 1.31 15.11
CA THR A 171 10.05 0.18 14.32
C THR A 171 11.10 -0.60 15.09
N ALA A 172 10.93 -1.91 15.11
CA ALA A 172 11.94 -2.84 15.57
C ALA A 172 12.48 -3.61 14.37
N VAL A 173 13.79 -3.79 14.31
CA VAL A 173 14.50 -4.51 13.24
C VAL A 173 15.06 -5.79 13.83
N HIS A 174 14.84 -6.89 13.15
CA HIS A 174 15.46 -8.17 13.46
C HIS A 174 16.76 -8.34 12.70
N TYR A 175 17.78 -8.86 13.39
CA TYR A 175 19.10 -9.21 12.85
C TYR A 175 19.33 -10.70 13.01
N ASP A 176 19.77 -11.35 11.95
CA ASP A 176 20.13 -12.77 11.98
C ASP A 176 21.37 -13.05 12.85
N GLU A 177 21.76 -14.32 12.98
CA GLU A 177 22.93 -14.75 13.78
C GLU A 177 24.26 -14.17 13.24
N GLN A 178 24.29 -13.68 12.01
CA GLN A 178 25.43 -13.01 11.40
C GLN A 178 25.35 -11.48 11.51
N GLY A 179 24.36 -10.95 12.23
CA GLY A 179 24.16 -9.51 12.41
C GLY A 179 23.61 -8.79 11.18
N ARG A 180 23.01 -9.48 10.21
CA ARG A 180 22.41 -8.90 9.03
C ARG A 180 20.92 -8.61 9.29
N PRO A 181 20.42 -7.41 8.95
CA PRO A 181 19.00 -7.11 9.09
C PRO A 181 18.19 -7.97 8.11
N ASP A 182 17.22 -8.74 8.59
CA ASP A 182 16.42 -9.66 7.78
C ASP A 182 14.91 -9.52 7.97
N GLY A 183 14.46 -8.73 8.94
CA GLY A 183 13.06 -8.43 9.16
C GLY A 183 12.86 -7.12 9.90
N TYR A 184 11.66 -6.55 9.80
CA TYR A 184 11.25 -5.42 10.62
C TYR A 184 9.74 -5.46 10.89
N VAL A 185 9.34 -4.83 11.99
CA VAL A 185 7.95 -4.57 12.32
C VAL A 185 7.78 -3.11 12.71
N SER A 186 6.80 -2.43 12.09
CA SER A 186 6.42 -1.08 12.48
C SER A 186 5.07 -1.12 13.20
N TYR A 187 4.97 -0.40 14.31
CA TYR A 187 3.78 -0.42 15.17
C TYR A 187 3.54 0.95 15.82
N LYS A 188 2.34 1.13 16.33
CA LYS A 188 1.96 2.26 17.19
C LYS A 188 1.32 1.75 18.45
N PHE A 189 1.58 2.43 19.56
CA PHE A 189 0.79 2.24 20.75
C PHE A 189 -0.54 3.00 20.57
N LEU A 190 -1.64 2.27 20.61
CA LEU A 190 -2.94 2.91 20.73
C LEU A 190 -3.20 3.13 22.22
N PRO A 191 -3.66 4.34 22.64
CA PRO A 191 -4.08 4.53 24.01
C PRO A 191 -5.21 3.53 24.30
N THR A 192 -5.00 2.65 25.26
CA THR A 192 -6.06 1.84 25.82
C THR A 192 -7.13 2.81 26.31
N GLN A 193 -8.34 2.73 25.79
CA GLN A 193 -9.48 3.34 26.47
C GLN A 193 -9.48 2.76 27.88
N GLY A 194 -9.33 3.65 28.87
CA GLY A 194 -8.99 3.27 30.24
C GLY A 194 -9.85 2.12 30.74
N TYR A 195 -9.21 1.14 31.30
CA TYR A 195 -9.82 0.35 32.35
C TYR A 195 -10.06 1.34 33.50
N GLU A 196 -11.26 1.93 33.54
CA GLU A 196 -11.81 2.43 34.80
C GLU A 196 -12.06 1.19 35.66
N GLY A 197 -11.09 0.89 36.53
CA GLY A 197 -11.21 -0.11 37.57
C GLY A 197 -12.03 0.41 38.73
#